data_23a2ffa75ec80f3875332e59c2fabcf2
#
_entry.id   23a2ffa75ec80f3875332e59c2fabcf2
#
_cell.length_a   1.000
_cell.length_b   1.000
_cell.length_c   1.000
_cell.angle_alpha   90.00
_cell.angle_beta   90.00
_cell.angle_gamma   90.00
#
_symmetry.space_group_name_H-M   'P 1'
#
loop_
_entity.id
_entity.type
_entity.pdbx_description
1 polymer ?
#
loop_
_entity_poly.entity_id
_entity_poly.type
_entity_poly.pdbx_seq_one_letter_code
_entity_poly.pdbx_strand_id
1 'polypeptide(L)'
;MKNKYIIGALLVGIISLFASCSDDNDSNPTLIQPKEFVLNTPAYANATIDLEKSTGLELTWSQPKYTADNAPINATYEVQVSPTNSFTVSTDEAAADESGEKVPDYAVLSNTTQKCNISASAEEMDKALVKILKWTEENVPAEQEMYVRVNAYILEGTSRLNPVASNSVKLNVKPYYIELKDAVPTMWYLVGNMFGAKWANDKNIGVDALPMFLKPNFSYDKKTGAGEIEYTNYFLTGDYNDKAECDGAGFKILPSDFNWDYSMNAILNNEISAKKGTIENRNGGGDGGHIVAAEAGYYTITINTANNTAKMEKYEGNVTNYG
;
A
#
# COMPACT_ATOMS: atom_id res chain seq x y z
N MET A 1 -30.64 -69.01 5.36
CA MET A 1 -29.22 -69.14 5.59
C MET A 1 -28.34 -68.84 4.34
N LYS A 2 -28.81 -68.13 3.34
CA LYS A 2 -28.02 -67.81 2.10
C LYS A 2 -27.45 -66.39 2.04
N ASN A 3 -27.90 -65.48 2.90
CA ASN A 3 -27.43 -64.05 2.85
C ASN A 3 -26.22 -63.67 3.72
N LYS A 4 -25.74 -64.57 4.60
CA LYS A 4 -24.60 -64.29 5.46
C LYS A 4 -23.24 -64.49 4.78
N TYR A 5 -23.19 -65.29 3.70
CA TYR A 5 -21.94 -65.54 2.95
C TYR A 5 -21.64 -64.47 1.88
N ILE A 6 -22.66 -63.80 1.42
CA ILE A 6 -22.49 -62.73 0.40
C ILE A 6 -21.88 -61.47 1.03
N ILE A 7 -22.24 -61.15 2.27
CA ILE A 7 -21.68 -59.99 2.99
C ILE A 7 -20.21 -60.22 3.35
N GLY A 8 -19.82 -61.45 3.71
CA GLY A 8 -18.42 -61.79 3.99
C GLY A 8 -17.52 -61.70 2.76
N ALA A 9 -18.01 -62.14 1.59
CA ALA A 9 -17.25 -62.07 0.33
C ALA A 9 -17.09 -60.63 -0.19
N LEU A 10 -18.08 -59.75 0.06
CA LEU A 10 -18.01 -58.36 -0.33
C LEU A 10 -17.04 -57.56 0.57
N LEU A 11 -16.95 -57.89 1.86
CA LEU A 11 -16.05 -57.24 2.79
C LEU A 11 -14.57 -57.58 2.54
N VAL A 12 -14.29 -58.84 2.14
CA VAL A 12 -12.94 -59.26 1.76
C VAL A 12 -12.50 -58.69 0.42
N GLY A 13 -13.43 -58.46 -0.51
CA GLY A 13 -13.15 -57.83 -1.81
C GLY A 13 -12.83 -56.33 -1.69
N ILE A 14 -13.37 -55.61 -0.67
CA ILE A 14 -13.10 -54.18 -0.46
C ILE A 14 -11.74 -53.98 0.23
N ILE A 15 -11.31 -54.92 1.08
CA ILE A 15 -10.01 -54.81 1.75
C ILE A 15 -8.83 -55.05 0.79
N SER A 16 -9.03 -55.83 -0.27
CA SER A 16 -7.99 -56.07 -1.28
C SER A 16 -7.79 -54.94 -2.29
N LEU A 17 -8.70 -53.94 -2.33
CA LEU A 17 -8.55 -52.78 -3.21
C LEU A 17 -7.70 -51.65 -2.59
N PHE A 18 -7.39 -51.71 -1.28
CA PHE A 18 -6.51 -50.72 -0.60
C PHE A 18 -5.06 -51.22 -0.44
N ALA A 19 -4.74 -52.42 -0.91
CA ALA A 19 -3.38 -52.94 -0.82
C ALA A 19 -2.55 -52.74 -2.10
N SER A 20 -2.96 -51.84 -3.00
CA SER A 20 -2.21 -51.50 -4.22
C SER A 20 -1.75 -50.05 -4.22
N CYS A 21 -1.21 -49.57 -3.10
CA CYS A 21 -0.22 -48.53 -3.11
C CYS A 21 1.09 -49.17 -2.65
N SER A 22 1.78 -49.86 -3.58
CA SER A 22 3.21 -50.03 -3.40
C SER A 22 3.82 -48.65 -3.44
N ASP A 23 4.51 -48.28 -2.37
CA ASP A 23 5.34 -47.10 -2.32
C ASP A 23 6.37 -47.15 -3.45
N ASP A 24 6.05 -46.53 -4.58
CA ASP A 24 7.03 -46.16 -5.60
C ASP A 24 7.77 -44.89 -5.18
N ASN A 25 8.07 -44.77 -3.88
CA ASN A 25 8.83 -43.62 -3.34
C ASN A 25 10.36 -43.75 -3.59
N ASP A 26 10.82 -44.85 -4.15
CA ASP A 26 12.24 -45.06 -4.45
C ASP A 26 12.76 -44.13 -5.58
N SER A 27 11.89 -43.39 -6.26
CA SER A 27 12.25 -42.45 -7.32
C SER A 27 12.06 -40.96 -6.95
N ASN A 28 11.55 -40.65 -5.76
CA ASN A 28 11.43 -39.26 -5.34
C ASN A 28 12.78 -38.73 -4.84
N PRO A 29 13.27 -37.63 -5.43
CA PRO A 29 14.56 -37.06 -5.02
C PRO A 29 14.52 -36.64 -3.54
N THR A 30 15.51 -37.10 -2.78
CA THR A 30 15.62 -36.73 -1.35
C THR A 30 16.22 -35.32 -1.24
N LEU A 31 15.44 -34.39 -0.69
CA LEU A 31 15.91 -33.05 -0.41
C LEU A 31 16.86 -33.06 0.81
N ILE A 32 18.10 -32.65 0.60
CA ILE A 32 19.08 -32.45 1.67
C ILE A 32 19.13 -30.97 2.02
N GLN A 33 18.73 -30.66 3.26
CA GLN A 33 18.76 -29.32 3.82
C GLN A 33 20.15 -29.00 4.38
N PRO A 34 20.73 -27.82 4.07
CA PRO A 34 21.96 -27.36 4.74
C PRO A 34 21.70 -27.07 6.22
N LYS A 35 22.73 -27.21 7.03
CA LYS A 35 22.61 -26.89 8.47
C LYS A 35 22.82 -25.41 8.75
N GLU A 36 23.67 -24.77 7.96
CA GLU A 36 24.09 -23.38 8.17
C GLU A 36 24.63 -22.76 6.86
N PHE A 37 24.66 -21.46 6.81
CA PHE A 37 25.40 -20.65 5.85
C PHE A 37 25.79 -19.31 6.49
N VAL A 38 26.70 -18.55 5.91
CA VAL A 38 27.31 -17.38 6.54
C VAL A 38 26.92 -16.12 5.84
N LEU A 39 26.25 -15.19 6.57
CA LEU A 39 26.15 -13.79 6.17
C LEU A 39 27.50 -13.12 6.45
N ASN A 40 28.14 -12.57 5.41
CA ASN A 40 29.41 -11.86 5.53
C ASN A 40 29.22 -10.55 6.29
N THR A 41 30.12 -10.22 7.19
CA THR A 41 30.13 -8.92 7.85
C THR A 41 30.50 -7.83 6.84
N PRO A 42 29.60 -6.87 6.54
CA PRO A 42 29.92 -5.81 5.59
C PRO A 42 31.04 -4.89 6.11
N ALA A 43 31.80 -4.30 5.22
CA ALA A 43 32.89 -3.37 5.58
C ALA A 43 32.38 -2.14 6.39
N TYR A 44 31.14 -1.75 6.19
CA TYR A 44 30.49 -0.64 6.88
C TYR A 44 29.90 -1.01 8.26
N ALA A 45 29.98 -2.27 8.70
CA ALA A 45 29.35 -2.73 9.95
C ALA A 45 29.85 -2.01 11.22
N ASN A 46 31.07 -1.45 11.18
CA ASN A 46 31.64 -0.70 12.28
C ASN A 46 31.36 0.82 12.26
N ALA A 47 30.62 1.28 11.24
CA ALA A 47 30.20 2.69 11.11
C ALA A 47 28.74 2.85 11.53
N THR A 48 28.36 4.05 12.00
CA THR A 48 26.94 4.40 12.16
C THR A 48 26.34 4.73 10.80
N ILE A 49 25.31 4.00 10.40
CA ILE A 49 24.65 4.12 9.10
C ILE A 49 23.44 5.02 9.24
N ASP A 50 23.42 6.14 8.54
CA ASP A 50 22.26 7.05 8.48
C ASP A 50 21.21 6.45 7.54
N LEU A 51 20.12 5.89 8.10
CA LEU A 51 19.08 5.20 7.33
C LEU A 51 18.29 6.16 6.44
N GLU A 52 18.11 7.43 6.86
CA GLU A 52 17.42 8.44 6.06
C GLU A 52 18.18 8.80 4.77
N LYS A 53 19.53 8.77 4.83
CA LYS A 53 20.39 9.12 3.69
C LYS A 53 20.82 7.93 2.85
N SER A 54 20.52 6.71 3.30
CA SER A 54 20.89 5.47 2.63
C SER A 54 19.72 4.94 1.83
N THR A 55 19.94 4.54 0.57
CA THR A 55 18.91 3.89 -0.25
C THR A 55 18.84 2.38 0.03
N GLY A 56 20.00 1.75 0.27
CA GLY A 56 20.07 0.33 0.55
C GLY A 56 21.42 -0.08 1.11
N LEU A 57 21.44 -1.22 1.79
CA LEU A 57 22.62 -1.83 2.39
C LEU A 57 22.97 -3.11 1.62
N GLU A 58 24.16 -3.15 1.03
CA GLU A 58 24.63 -4.32 0.31
C GLU A 58 25.00 -5.44 1.28
N LEU A 59 24.31 -6.57 1.16
CA LEU A 59 24.54 -7.78 1.92
C LEU A 59 24.98 -8.91 0.99
N THR A 60 25.95 -9.71 1.44
CA THR A 60 26.45 -10.87 0.70
C THR A 60 26.60 -12.07 1.64
N TRP A 61 26.43 -13.28 1.14
CA TRP A 61 26.51 -14.50 1.96
C TRP A 61 27.04 -15.69 1.18
N SER A 62 27.46 -16.70 1.90
CA SER A 62 27.85 -17.97 1.30
C SER A 62 26.63 -18.75 0.82
N GLN A 63 26.73 -19.44 -0.30
CA GLN A 63 25.65 -20.25 -0.83
C GLN A 63 25.35 -21.43 0.08
N PRO A 64 24.11 -21.56 0.66
CA PRO A 64 23.69 -22.77 1.33
C PRO A 64 23.56 -23.92 0.32
N LYS A 65 23.98 -25.11 0.73
CA LYS A 65 24.05 -26.29 -0.16
C LYS A 65 22.75 -27.10 -0.06
N TYR A 66 21.66 -26.60 -0.65
CA TYR A 66 20.47 -27.41 -0.88
C TYR A 66 20.71 -28.35 -2.06
N THR A 67 20.44 -29.63 -1.87
CA THR A 67 20.58 -30.63 -2.95
C THR A 67 19.41 -31.59 -2.94
N ALA A 68 19.03 -32.08 -4.13
CA ALA A 68 18.15 -33.23 -4.29
C ALA A 68 18.91 -34.27 -5.10
N ASP A 69 19.14 -35.47 -4.54
CA ASP A 69 19.93 -36.55 -5.13
C ASP A 69 21.29 -36.07 -5.69
N ASN A 70 21.99 -35.26 -4.91
CA ASN A 70 23.26 -34.60 -5.26
C ASN A 70 23.18 -33.52 -6.36
N ALA A 71 21.99 -33.21 -6.90
CA ALA A 71 21.80 -32.06 -7.77
C ALA A 71 21.57 -30.81 -6.95
N PRO A 72 22.24 -29.68 -7.24
CA PRO A 72 22.03 -28.43 -6.51
C PRO A 72 20.62 -27.86 -6.80
N ILE A 73 19.97 -27.34 -5.75
CA ILE A 73 18.67 -26.65 -5.83
C ILE A 73 18.89 -25.17 -5.50
N ASN A 74 18.24 -24.30 -6.25
CA ASN A 74 18.27 -22.87 -5.98
C ASN A 74 17.40 -22.53 -4.76
N ALA A 75 18.00 -21.84 -3.80
CA ALA A 75 17.27 -21.27 -2.67
C ALA A 75 16.77 -19.88 -2.99
N THR A 76 15.69 -19.50 -2.33
CA THR A 76 15.21 -18.12 -2.23
C THR A 76 15.66 -17.56 -0.89
N TYR A 77 16.06 -16.30 -0.88
CA TYR A 77 16.58 -15.62 0.30
C TYR A 77 15.72 -14.41 0.63
N GLU A 78 15.50 -14.20 1.92
CA GLU A 78 14.87 -13.02 2.49
C GLU A 78 15.75 -12.43 3.60
N VAL A 79 15.69 -11.12 3.80
CA VAL A 79 16.41 -10.43 4.86
C VAL A 79 15.49 -10.26 6.07
N GLN A 80 16.01 -10.54 7.23
CA GLN A 80 15.33 -10.37 8.52
C GLN A 80 16.08 -9.38 9.39
N VAL A 81 15.35 -8.49 10.06
CA VAL A 81 15.89 -7.39 10.88
C VAL A 81 15.30 -7.45 12.28
N SER A 82 16.15 -7.36 13.31
CA SER A 82 15.77 -7.35 14.71
C SER A 82 16.52 -6.28 15.50
N PRO A 83 15.88 -5.56 16.42
CA PRO A 83 16.57 -4.64 17.33
C PRO A 83 17.33 -5.33 18.48
N THR A 84 17.05 -6.61 18.76
CA THR A 84 17.52 -7.30 19.96
C THR A 84 18.29 -8.60 19.68
N ASN A 85 18.53 -8.94 18.40
CA ASN A 85 19.09 -10.24 17.97
C ASN A 85 18.19 -11.44 18.32
N SER A 86 16.90 -11.21 18.54
CA SER A 86 15.87 -12.25 18.69
C SER A 86 15.06 -12.32 17.40
N PHE A 87 14.68 -13.53 16.99
CA PHE A 87 13.96 -13.77 15.74
C PHE A 87 12.90 -14.86 15.98
N THR A 88 12.02 -14.62 16.96
CA THR A 88 11.01 -15.60 17.41
C THR A 88 9.61 -15.28 16.91
N VAL A 89 9.22 -14.00 16.90
CA VAL A 89 7.91 -13.55 16.43
C VAL A 89 8.09 -12.43 15.41
N SER A 90 7.67 -12.68 14.18
CA SER A 90 7.72 -11.68 13.14
C SER A 90 6.63 -10.60 13.31
N THR A 91 6.85 -9.44 12.69
CA THR A 91 5.82 -8.39 12.64
C THR A 91 4.53 -8.86 11.96
N ASP A 92 4.60 -9.82 11.04
CA ASP A 92 3.43 -10.36 10.33
C ASP A 92 2.68 -11.38 11.18
N GLU A 93 3.41 -12.23 11.92
CA GLU A 93 2.80 -13.15 12.89
C GLU A 93 2.10 -12.41 14.03
N ALA A 94 2.69 -11.30 14.51
CA ALA A 94 2.07 -10.46 15.53
C ALA A 94 0.84 -9.71 14.97
N ALA A 95 0.88 -9.28 13.71
CA ALA A 95 -0.26 -8.62 13.05
C ALA A 95 -1.43 -9.58 12.77
N ALA A 96 -1.15 -10.87 12.55
CA ALA A 96 -2.15 -11.92 12.33
C ALA A 96 -2.72 -12.51 13.64
N ASP A 97 -2.14 -12.15 14.79
CA ASP A 97 -2.59 -12.63 16.10
C ASP A 97 -3.81 -11.85 16.59
N GLU A 98 -4.99 -12.45 16.49
CA GLU A 98 -6.26 -11.86 16.94
C GLU A 98 -6.30 -11.62 18.46
N SER A 99 -5.50 -12.36 19.24
CA SER A 99 -5.42 -12.17 20.70
C SER A 99 -4.62 -10.92 21.09
N GLY A 100 -3.73 -10.44 20.22
CA GLY A 100 -2.83 -9.33 20.49
C GLY A 100 -1.73 -9.62 21.53
N GLU A 101 -1.52 -10.89 21.88
CA GLU A 101 -0.54 -11.31 22.88
C GLU A 101 0.88 -11.44 22.30
N LYS A 102 1.00 -11.65 21.00
CA LYS A 102 2.31 -11.78 20.34
C LYS A 102 2.99 -10.42 20.20
N VAL A 103 4.18 -10.34 20.77
CA VAL A 103 5.05 -9.15 20.64
C VAL A 103 6.12 -9.45 19.60
N PRO A 104 6.20 -8.67 18.51
CA PRO A 104 7.18 -8.90 17.47
C PRO A 104 8.59 -8.52 17.93
N ASP A 105 9.58 -9.34 17.57
CA ASP A 105 10.99 -9.10 17.83
C ASP A 105 11.83 -9.02 16.56
N TYR A 106 11.24 -9.31 15.39
CA TYR A 106 11.88 -9.09 14.08
C TYR A 106 10.86 -8.78 12.98
N ALA A 107 11.37 -8.29 11.88
CA ALA A 107 10.62 -8.10 10.64
C ALA A 107 11.33 -8.77 9.47
N VAL A 108 10.55 -9.22 8.48
CA VAL A 108 11.03 -9.70 7.18
C VAL A 108 10.90 -8.57 6.17
N LEU A 109 11.97 -8.25 5.44
CA LEU A 109 11.91 -7.25 4.37
C LEU A 109 11.20 -7.82 3.15
N SER A 110 10.57 -6.93 2.36
CA SER A 110 9.69 -7.34 1.25
C SER A 110 10.43 -7.98 0.09
N ASN A 111 11.67 -7.55 -0.18
CA ASN A 111 12.45 -8.00 -1.32
C ASN A 111 13.10 -9.36 -1.05
N THR A 112 12.96 -10.28 -2.01
CA THR A 112 13.64 -11.58 -2.02
C THR A 112 14.57 -11.70 -3.21
N THR A 113 15.54 -12.62 -3.14
CA THR A 113 16.49 -12.88 -4.23
C THR A 113 16.82 -14.38 -4.30
N GLN A 114 17.28 -14.83 -5.46
CA GLN A 114 17.91 -16.16 -5.63
C GLN A 114 19.43 -16.05 -5.79
N LYS A 115 19.99 -14.86 -5.67
CA LYS A 115 21.44 -14.60 -5.70
C LYS A 115 21.96 -14.55 -4.28
N CYS A 116 23.26 -14.80 -4.07
CA CYS A 116 23.90 -14.69 -2.75
C CYS A 116 24.27 -13.24 -2.38
N ASN A 117 23.50 -12.29 -2.85
CA ASN A 117 23.59 -10.87 -2.52
C ASN A 117 22.24 -10.18 -2.68
N ILE A 118 22.07 -9.06 -1.98
CA ILE A 118 20.92 -8.16 -2.09
C ILE A 118 21.31 -6.75 -1.64
N SER A 119 20.73 -5.74 -2.27
CA SER A 119 20.67 -4.39 -1.71
C SER A 119 19.39 -4.29 -0.86
N ALA A 120 19.54 -4.43 0.45
CA ALA A 120 18.41 -4.40 1.38
C ALA A 120 17.98 -2.96 1.65
N SER A 121 16.70 -2.65 1.51
CA SER A 121 16.17 -1.28 1.63
C SER A 121 16.40 -0.70 3.03
N ALA A 122 17.10 0.45 3.11
CA ALA A 122 17.32 1.17 4.36
C ALA A 122 16.00 1.70 4.95
N GLU A 123 15.08 2.15 4.09
CA GLU A 123 13.75 2.58 4.49
C GLU A 123 12.93 1.45 5.13
N GLU A 124 12.96 0.24 4.54
CA GLU A 124 12.25 -0.91 5.13
C GLU A 124 12.87 -1.36 6.46
N MET A 125 14.20 -1.29 6.59
CA MET A 125 14.88 -1.55 7.85
C MET A 125 14.45 -0.56 8.93
N ASP A 126 14.36 0.72 8.60
CA ASP A 126 13.90 1.76 9.51
C ASP A 126 12.44 1.57 9.92
N LYS A 127 11.54 1.32 8.96
CA LYS A 127 10.13 0.96 9.22
C LYS A 127 9.99 -0.25 10.14
N ALA A 128 10.85 -1.25 9.98
CA ALA A 128 10.87 -2.41 10.87
C ALA A 128 11.20 -2.02 12.32
N LEU A 129 12.21 -1.18 12.53
CA LEU A 129 12.57 -0.68 13.86
C LEU A 129 11.46 0.16 14.47
N VAL A 130 10.90 1.11 13.72
CA VAL A 130 9.76 1.94 14.16
C VAL A 130 8.59 1.07 14.60
N LYS A 131 8.23 0.04 13.81
CA LYS A 131 7.11 -0.87 14.09
C LYS A 131 7.35 -1.74 15.33
N ILE A 132 8.54 -2.34 15.45
CA ILE A 132 8.88 -3.25 16.56
C ILE A 132 9.03 -2.47 17.88
N LEU A 133 9.74 -1.34 17.84
CA LEU A 133 10.05 -0.53 19.03
C LEU A 133 8.97 0.51 19.33
N LYS A 134 7.94 0.61 18.48
CA LYS A 134 6.79 1.52 18.64
C LYS A 134 7.22 2.98 18.80
N TRP A 135 8.21 3.40 18.03
CA TRP A 135 8.66 4.78 18.07
C TRP A 135 7.61 5.75 17.52
N THR A 136 7.64 6.95 18.06
CA THR A 136 6.91 8.12 17.59
C THR A 136 7.90 9.18 17.13
N GLU A 137 7.44 10.23 16.49
CA GLU A 137 8.30 11.34 16.03
C GLU A 137 9.12 11.96 17.19
N GLU A 138 8.60 11.90 18.42
CA GLU A 138 9.21 12.51 19.59
C GLU A 138 10.27 11.63 20.29
N ASN A 139 10.25 10.31 20.05
CA ASN A 139 11.09 9.36 20.81
C ASN A 139 12.03 8.50 19.99
N VAL A 140 12.20 8.80 18.68
CA VAL A 140 13.23 8.13 17.86
C VAL A 140 14.61 8.44 18.44
N PRO A 141 15.43 7.40 18.73
CA PRO A 141 16.75 7.60 19.29
C PRO A 141 17.74 8.12 18.23
N ALA A 142 18.80 8.80 18.68
CA ALA A 142 19.85 9.25 17.78
C ALA A 142 20.67 8.11 17.17
N GLU A 143 20.77 6.96 17.88
CA GLU A 143 21.44 5.73 17.43
C GLU A 143 20.71 4.51 17.97
N GLN A 144 20.72 3.43 17.19
CA GLN A 144 20.11 2.15 17.51
C GLN A 144 20.98 1.00 17.01
N GLU A 145 21.13 -0.04 17.85
CA GLU A 145 21.68 -1.33 17.40
C GLU A 145 20.60 -2.09 16.61
N MET A 146 21.03 -2.68 15.51
CA MET A 146 20.18 -3.49 14.64
C MET A 146 20.94 -4.76 14.25
N TYR A 147 20.25 -5.87 14.26
CA TYR A 147 20.79 -7.17 13.85
C TYR A 147 20.10 -7.61 12.57
N VAL A 148 20.92 -8.00 11.60
CA VAL A 148 20.45 -8.45 10.29
C VAL A 148 20.89 -9.90 10.10
N ARG A 149 19.99 -10.75 9.64
CA ARG A 149 20.30 -12.11 9.16
C ARG A 149 19.59 -12.38 7.85
N VAL A 150 20.01 -13.40 7.15
CA VAL A 150 19.38 -13.90 5.93
C VAL A 150 18.74 -15.24 6.23
N ASN A 151 17.52 -15.45 5.78
CA ASN A 151 16.84 -16.73 5.83
C ASN A 151 16.75 -17.30 4.41
N ALA A 152 17.23 -18.52 4.22
CA ALA A 152 17.18 -19.25 2.95
C ALA A 152 16.11 -20.32 3.02
N TYR A 153 15.35 -20.53 1.96
CA TYR A 153 14.34 -21.58 1.86
C TYR A 153 14.12 -22.01 0.41
N ILE A 154 13.50 -23.15 0.22
CA ILE A 154 13.02 -23.59 -1.09
C ILE A 154 11.58 -23.13 -1.25
N LEU A 155 11.27 -22.47 -2.35
CA LEU A 155 9.92 -22.02 -2.66
C LEU A 155 9.20 -23.07 -3.51
N GLU A 156 8.10 -23.61 -2.99
CA GLU A 156 7.19 -24.51 -3.71
C GLU A 156 5.78 -23.87 -3.75
N GLY A 157 5.42 -23.33 -4.92
CA GLY A 157 4.23 -22.49 -5.01
C GLY A 157 4.34 -21.27 -4.10
N THR A 158 3.51 -21.18 -3.07
CA THR A 158 3.56 -20.15 -2.02
C THR A 158 4.19 -20.62 -0.71
N SER A 159 4.54 -21.92 -0.63
CA SER A 159 5.07 -22.52 0.59
C SER A 159 6.58 -22.37 0.68
N ARG A 160 7.07 -22.03 1.88
CA ARG A 160 8.49 -21.93 2.21
C ARG A 160 8.92 -23.22 2.89
N LEU A 161 9.71 -24.02 2.19
CA LEU A 161 10.16 -25.33 2.68
C LEU A 161 11.60 -25.26 3.17
N ASN A 162 11.89 -26.01 4.24
CA ASN A 162 13.22 -26.23 4.80
C ASN A 162 14.01 -24.93 5.03
N PRO A 163 13.47 -23.97 5.81
CA PRO A 163 14.15 -22.71 6.07
C PRO A 163 15.43 -22.92 6.89
N VAL A 164 16.49 -22.19 6.54
CA VAL A 164 17.76 -22.14 7.27
C VAL A 164 18.20 -20.68 7.38
N ALA A 165 18.46 -20.23 8.59
CA ALA A 165 18.95 -18.89 8.83
C ALA A 165 20.48 -18.84 8.87
N SER A 166 21.06 -17.73 8.40
CA SER A 166 22.48 -17.42 8.59
C SER A 166 22.77 -17.01 10.05
N ASN A 167 24.07 -16.77 10.35
CA ASN A 167 24.41 -15.94 11.49
C ASN A 167 23.80 -14.54 11.35
N SER A 168 23.65 -13.85 12.46
CA SER A 168 23.31 -12.43 12.46
C SER A 168 24.56 -11.54 12.43
N VAL A 169 24.42 -10.35 11.82
CA VAL A 169 25.42 -9.29 11.82
C VAL A 169 24.83 -8.09 12.55
N LYS A 170 25.59 -7.56 13.52
CA LYS A 170 25.22 -6.32 14.21
C LYS A 170 25.63 -5.11 13.39
N LEU A 171 24.71 -4.16 13.26
CA LEU A 171 24.91 -2.85 12.64
C LEU A 171 24.52 -1.75 13.64
N ASN A 172 25.21 -0.61 13.61
CA ASN A 172 24.79 0.58 14.31
C ASN A 172 24.13 1.51 13.31
N VAL A 173 22.90 1.96 13.59
CA VAL A 173 22.15 2.81 12.66
C VAL A 173 21.70 4.10 13.36
N LYS A 174 21.59 5.15 12.57
CA LYS A 174 20.88 6.37 12.92
C LYS A 174 19.51 6.27 12.28
N PRO A 175 18.47 5.94 13.06
CA PRO A 175 17.11 5.84 12.55
C PRO A 175 16.48 7.23 12.40
N TYR A 176 15.32 7.28 11.75
CA TYR A 176 14.47 8.45 11.67
C TYR A 176 13.00 8.04 11.85
N TYR A 177 12.11 8.96 12.16
CA TYR A 177 10.71 8.63 12.22
C TYR A 177 10.11 8.55 10.81
N ILE A 178 9.45 7.44 10.53
CA ILE A 178 8.71 7.24 9.30
C ILE A 178 7.28 6.79 9.64
N GLU A 179 6.30 7.44 9.03
CA GLU A 179 4.90 7.04 9.21
C GLU A 179 4.67 5.65 8.62
N LEU A 180 4.18 4.74 9.45
CA LEU A 180 3.98 3.32 9.05
C LEU A 180 2.74 3.12 8.19
N LYS A 181 1.79 4.04 8.24
CA LYS A 181 0.57 4.01 7.47
C LYS A 181 0.48 5.26 6.63
N ASP A 182 0.42 5.08 5.32
CA ASP A 182 0.19 6.20 4.41
C ASP A 182 -1.15 6.87 4.75
N ALA A 183 -1.15 8.21 4.82
CA ALA A 183 -2.38 8.98 4.94
C ALA A 183 -3.28 8.70 3.72
N VAL A 184 -4.58 8.64 3.94
CA VAL A 184 -5.54 8.50 2.84
C VAL A 184 -5.49 9.79 2.01
N PRO A 185 -5.42 9.70 0.67
CA PRO A 185 -5.47 10.89 -0.17
C PRO A 185 -6.68 11.78 0.15
N THR A 186 -6.43 13.08 0.26
CA THR A 186 -7.48 14.06 0.49
C THR A 186 -8.36 14.18 -0.74
N MET A 187 -9.65 13.86 -0.60
CA MET A 187 -10.63 13.83 -1.69
C MET A 187 -11.63 14.97 -1.56
N TRP A 188 -12.11 15.43 -2.71
CA TRP A 188 -13.15 16.43 -2.82
C TRP A 188 -14.28 15.93 -3.75
N TYR A 189 -15.46 16.51 -3.65
CA TYR A 189 -16.66 16.04 -4.30
C TYR A 189 -17.42 17.19 -4.97
N LEU A 190 -17.84 17.01 -6.23
CA LEU A 190 -18.73 17.94 -6.91
C LEU A 190 -20.16 17.68 -6.48
N VAL A 191 -20.87 18.74 -6.11
CA VAL A 191 -22.29 18.72 -5.75
C VAL A 191 -23.03 19.82 -6.48
N GLY A 192 -24.31 19.61 -6.80
CA GLY A 192 -25.12 20.58 -7.53
C GLY A 192 -26.03 19.97 -8.58
N ASN A 193 -26.53 20.77 -9.49
CA ASN A 193 -27.45 20.33 -10.53
C ASN A 193 -26.75 19.72 -11.75
N MET A 194 -25.42 19.81 -11.83
CA MET A 194 -24.63 19.19 -12.89
C MET A 194 -24.73 17.67 -12.83
N PHE A 195 -24.76 17.02 -13.98
CA PHE A 195 -24.71 15.55 -14.12
C PHE A 195 -25.81 14.80 -13.37
N GLY A 196 -26.93 15.46 -13.04
CA GLY A 196 -28.01 14.86 -12.25
C GLY A 196 -27.73 14.76 -10.74
N ALA A 197 -26.59 15.24 -10.27
CA ALA A 197 -26.32 15.39 -8.85
C ALA A 197 -27.27 16.41 -8.20
N LYS A 198 -27.37 16.34 -6.88
CA LYS A 198 -28.22 17.23 -6.10
C LYS A 198 -27.40 18.12 -5.19
N TRP A 199 -28.00 19.23 -4.75
CA TRP A 199 -27.48 20.08 -3.70
C TRP A 199 -27.61 19.37 -2.34
N ALA A 200 -27.02 18.17 -2.23
CA ALA A 200 -27.12 17.32 -1.06
C ALA A 200 -25.78 17.26 -0.34
N ASN A 201 -25.84 17.23 0.98
CA ASN A 201 -24.74 16.98 1.87
C ASN A 201 -24.92 15.67 2.65
N ASP A 202 -25.75 14.78 2.15
CA ASP A 202 -26.03 13.47 2.74
C ASP A 202 -24.97 12.41 2.47
N LYS A 203 -23.88 12.80 1.81
CA LYS A 203 -22.71 11.96 1.51
C LYS A 203 -23.02 10.73 0.63
N ASN A 204 -24.07 10.82 -0.20
CA ASN A 204 -24.38 9.77 -1.18
C ASN A 204 -23.39 9.82 -2.35
N ILE A 205 -22.15 9.37 -2.07
CA ILE A 205 -21.01 9.44 -2.99
C ILE A 205 -21.27 8.60 -4.23
N GLY A 206 -21.01 9.18 -5.41
CA GLY A 206 -21.21 8.54 -6.71
C GLY A 206 -22.62 8.75 -7.28
N VAL A 207 -23.56 9.30 -6.51
CA VAL A 207 -24.93 9.64 -6.95
C VAL A 207 -25.22 11.12 -6.82
N ASP A 208 -25.18 11.66 -5.61
CA ASP A 208 -25.49 13.07 -5.33
C ASP A 208 -24.21 13.90 -5.11
N ALA A 209 -23.09 13.25 -4.79
CA ALA A 209 -21.77 13.84 -4.69
C ALA A 209 -20.78 13.05 -5.58
N LEU A 210 -20.19 13.71 -6.56
CA LEU A 210 -19.30 13.07 -7.54
C LEU A 210 -17.85 13.20 -7.08
N PRO A 211 -17.13 12.08 -6.84
CA PRO A 211 -15.77 12.14 -6.35
C PRO A 211 -14.81 12.67 -7.43
N MET A 212 -13.85 13.48 -7.02
CA MET A 212 -12.68 13.77 -7.83
C MET A 212 -11.68 12.61 -7.70
N PHE A 213 -10.73 12.52 -8.61
CA PHE A 213 -9.76 11.42 -8.66
C PHE A 213 -8.34 11.93 -8.53
N LEU A 214 -7.43 11.12 -8.00
CA LEU A 214 -6.01 11.43 -8.03
C LEU A 214 -5.57 11.63 -9.49
N LYS A 215 -4.83 12.69 -9.73
CA LYS A 215 -4.30 12.99 -11.04
C LYS A 215 -3.38 11.86 -11.52
N PRO A 216 -3.55 11.31 -12.73
CA PRO A 216 -2.71 10.24 -13.24
C PRO A 216 -1.21 10.59 -13.17
N ASN A 217 -0.41 9.62 -12.73
CA ASN A 217 1.04 9.75 -12.56
C ASN A 217 1.50 10.83 -11.56
N PHE A 218 0.60 11.32 -10.70
CA PHE A 218 0.92 12.24 -9.62
C PHE A 218 1.02 11.48 -8.29
N SER A 219 2.09 11.70 -7.54
CA SER A 219 2.24 11.16 -6.19
C SER A 219 1.68 12.14 -5.17
N TYR A 220 0.89 11.65 -4.22
CA TYR A 220 0.46 12.45 -3.08
C TYR A 220 1.46 12.33 -1.91
N ASP A 221 1.44 13.30 -1.00
CA ASP A 221 2.21 13.24 0.23
C ASP A 221 1.64 12.15 1.15
N LYS A 222 2.42 11.11 1.37
CA LYS A 222 2.01 9.95 2.18
C LYS A 222 1.84 10.27 3.68
N LYS A 223 2.42 11.36 4.18
CA LYS A 223 2.27 11.80 5.57
C LYS A 223 0.96 12.56 5.78
N THR A 224 0.59 13.42 4.83
CA THR A 224 -0.55 14.33 4.97
C THR A 224 -1.77 13.93 4.14
N GLY A 225 -1.60 13.12 3.11
CA GLY A 225 -2.62 12.80 2.12
C GLY A 225 -2.79 13.87 1.04
N ALA A 226 -2.02 14.96 1.12
CA ALA A 226 -2.12 16.07 0.18
C ALA A 226 -1.55 15.73 -1.19
N GLY A 227 -2.19 16.24 -2.25
CA GLY A 227 -1.78 16.00 -3.62
C GLY A 227 -2.60 16.78 -4.62
N GLU A 228 -2.53 16.40 -5.89
CA GLU A 228 -3.42 16.93 -6.92
C GLU A 228 -4.49 15.90 -7.26
N ILE A 229 -5.74 16.35 -7.22
CA ILE A 229 -6.91 15.61 -7.67
C ILE A 229 -7.55 16.33 -8.85
N GLU A 230 -8.21 15.57 -9.72
CA GLU A 230 -8.85 16.12 -10.92
C GLU A 230 -10.20 15.47 -11.20
N TYR A 231 -11.03 16.21 -11.94
CA TYR A 231 -12.29 15.72 -12.49
C TYR A 231 -12.48 16.29 -13.89
N THR A 232 -12.61 15.42 -14.88
CA THR A 232 -12.81 15.80 -16.28
C THR A 232 -14.18 15.36 -16.77
N ASN A 233 -14.97 16.28 -17.33
CA ASN A 233 -16.27 15.95 -17.92
C ASN A 233 -16.73 17.06 -18.87
N TYR A 234 -17.87 16.84 -19.52
CA TYR A 234 -18.57 17.88 -20.28
C TYR A 234 -19.40 18.74 -19.32
N PHE A 235 -19.13 20.05 -19.31
CA PHE A 235 -19.81 21.00 -18.45
C PHE A 235 -20.75 21.88 -19.31
N LEU A 236 -21.97 22.07 -18.80
CA LEU A 236 -22.91 23.02 -19.37
C LEU A 236 -22.56 24.44 -18.90
N THR A 237 -22.93 25.44 -19.70
CA THR A 237 -22.90 26.84 -19.27
C THR A 237 -24.33 27.30 -18.96
N GLY A 238 -24.44 28.38 -18.21
CA GLY A 238 -25.71 28.98 -17.84
C GLY A 238 -25.51 30.43 -17.40
N ASP A 239 -26.58 31.14 -17.12
CA ASP A 239 -26.55 32.51 -16.63
C ASP A 239 -26.84 32.55 -15.13
N TYR A 240 -26.17 33.44 -14.43
CA TYR A 240 -26.40 33.68 -13.01
C TYR A 240 -27.66 34.52 -12.79
N ASN A 241 -28.35 34.22 -11.68
CA ASN A 241 -29.35 35.09 -11.10
C ASN A 241 -28.71 36.18 -10.22
N ASP A 242 -29.54 36.99 -9.56
CA ASP A 242 -29.12 38.07 -8.67
C ASP A 242 -28.37 37.57 -7.38
N LYS A 243 -28.45 36.28 -7.07
CA LYS A 243 -27.78 35.64 -5.96
C LYS A 243 -26.52 34.89 -6.38
N ALA A 244 -26.05 35.06 -7.60
CA ALA A 244 -24.94 34.26 -8.19
C ALA A 244 -25.21 32.75 -8.17
N GLU A 245 -26.48 32.36 -8.36
CA GLU A 245 -26.91 30.98 -8.54
C GLU A 245 -27.17 30.68 -10.00
N CYS A 246 -26.86 29.48 -10.45
CA CYS A 246 -27.12 29.04 -11.82
C CYS A 246 -27.85 27.71 -11.83
N ASP A 247 -29.12 27.73 -12.23
CA ASP A 247 -29.95 26.53 -12.28
C ASP A 247 -29.58 25.63 -13.47
N GLY A 248 -29.53 24.31 -13.20
CA GLY A 248 -29.30 23.30 -14.25
C GLY A 248 -27.85 23.13 -14.68
N ALA A 249 -27.00 24.09 -14.40
CA ALA A 249 -25.58 24.04 -14.75
C ALA A 249 -24.64 24.36 -13.58
N GLY A 250 -25.19 24.80 -12.45
CA GLY A 250 -24.44 25.22 -11.29
C GLY A 250 -23.96 24.05 -10.43
N PHE A 251 -22.73 24.17 -9.89
CA PHE A 251 -22.17 23.22 -8.97
C PHE A 251 -21.23 23.92 -7.97
N LYS A 252 -20.84 23.20 -6.93
CA LYS A 252 -19.80 23.55 -5.96
C LYS A 252 -18.94 22.31 -5.71
N ILE A 253 -17.79 22.48 -5.06
CA ILE A 253 -16.92 21.37 -4.74
C ILE A 253 -16.70 21.37 -3.22
N LEU A 254 -17.06 20.27 -2.56
CA LEU A 254 -16.99 20.12 -1.11
C LEU A 254 -15.80 19.27 -0.68
N PRO A 255 -15.15 19.60 0.45
CA PRO A 255 -14.15 18.73 1.07
C PRO A 255 -14.78 17.41 1.57
N SER A 256 -13.94 16.46 1.99
CA SER A 256 -14.37 15.12 2.41
C SER A 256 -15.30 15.08 3.62
N ASP A 257 -15.30 16.11 4.45
CA ASP A 257 -16.23 16.28 5.59
C ASP A 257 -17.56 16.91 5.21
N PHE A 258 -17.69 17.33 3.92
CA PHE A 258 -18.88 18.01 3.38
C PHE A 258 -19.21 19.32 4.07
N ASN A 259 -18.21 20.02 4.57
CA ASN A 259 -18.39 21.32 5.19
C ASN A 259 -18.51 22.43 4.12
N TRP A 260 -19.70 23.02 4.03
CA TRP A 260 -20.02 24.08 3.07
C TRP A 260 -19.20 25.36 3.25
N ASP A 261 -18.79 25.66 4.48
CA ASP A 261 -17.97 26.85 4.77
C ASP A 261 -16.56 26.78 4.14
N TYR A 262 -16.09 25.58 3.85
CA TYR A 262 -14.79 25.31 3.19
C TYR A 262 -14.94 24.87 1.74
N SER A 263 -16.13 25.03 1.15
CA SER A 263 -16.37 24.64 -0.24
C SER A 263 -15.58 25.50 -1.24
N MET A 264 -15.35 24.95 -2.43
CA MET A 264 -14.94 25.70 -3.61
C MET A 264 -16.17 26.27 -4.31
N ASN A 265 -16.16 27.55 -4.60
CA ASN A 265 -17.29 28.32 -5.11
C ASN A 265 -16.84 29.30 -6.20
N ALA A 266 -17.80 29.88 -6.91
CA ALA A 266 -17.55 31.04 -7.74
C ALA A 266 -17.50 32.29 -6.84
N ILE A 267 -16.30 32.75 -6.55
CA ILE A 267 -16.04 33.95 -5.76
C ILE A 267 -14.99 34.82 -6.46
N LEU A 268 -14.92 36.07 -6.06
CA LEU A 268 -13.87 36.98 -6.46
C LEU A 268 -13.55 37.90 -5.31
N ASN A 269 -12.28 37.96 -4.89
CA ASN A 269 -11.83 38.75 -3.73
C ASN A 269 -12.62 38.47 -2.45
N ASN A 270 -12.95 37.18 -2.19
CA ASN A 270 -13.74 36.73 -1.04
C ASN A 270 -15.21 37.19 -1.01
N GLU A 271 -15.74 37.69 -2.10
CA GLU A 271 -17.15 38.05 -2.24
C GLU A 271 -17.86 37.08 -3.19
N ILE A 272 -19.17 36.92 -3.01
CA ILE A 272 -20.00 36.12 -3.91
C ILE A 272 -19.90 36.75 -5.32
N SER A 273 -19.57 35.93 -6.32
CA SER A 273 -19.32 36.37 -7.69
C SER A 273 -20.17 35.59 -8.68
N ALA A 274 -20.58 36.28 -9.73
CA ALA A 274 -21.23 35.73 -10.93
C ALA A 274 -20.25 35.48 -12.09
N LYS A 275 -18.95 35.48 -11.87
CA LYS A 275 -17.97 35.30 -12.92
C LYS A 275 -17.81 33.82 -13.28
N LYS A 276 -18.18 33.47 -14.53
CA LYS A 276 -18.05 32.12 -15.07
C LYS A 276 -16.59 31.64 -15.11
N GLY A 277 -16.36 30.37 -14.85
CA GLY A 277 -15.06 29.76 -14.85
C GLY A 277 -14.17 30.11 -13.63
N THR A 278 -14.73 30.76 -12.61
CA THR A 278 -14.02 31.12 -11.39
C THR A 278 -14.27 30.09 -10.29
N ILE A 279 -13.19 29.57 -9.69
CA ILE A 279 -13.23 28.61 -8.56
C ILE A 279 -12.27 29.09 -7.48
N GLU A 280 -12.77 29.37 -6.30
CA GLU A 280 -11.96 29.77 -5.15
C GLU A 280 -12.48 29.13 -3.85
N ASN A 281 -11.59 28.89 -2.88
CA ASN A 281 -11.95 28.34 -1.56
C ASN A 281 -12.45 29.46 -0.63
N ARG A 282 -13.54 29.22 0.06
CA ARG A 282 -14.10 30.17 1.03
C ARG A 282 -13.32 30.27 2.34
N ASN A 283 -12.51 29.24 2.66
CA ASN A 283 -11.68 29.20 3.88
C ASN A 283 -12.46 29.51 5.18
N GLY A 284 -13.64 28.92 5.33
CA GLY A 284 -14.52 29.18 6.48
C GLY A 284 -15.36 30.46 6.36
N GLY A 285 -15.31 31.15 5.22
CA GLY A 285 -16.03 32.43 5.01
C GLY A 285 -17.51 32.30 4.62
N GLY A 286 -18.10 31.13 4.78
CA GLY A 286 -19.48 30.86 4.43
C GLY A 286 -19.70 30.58 2.93
N ASP A 287 -20.96 30.67 2.48
CA ASP A 287 -21.35 30.29 1.12
C ASP A 287 -20.89 31.28 0.05
N GLY A 288 -20.68 30.81 -1.17
CA GLY A 288 -20.33 31.56 -2.37
C GLY A 288 -21.29 31.27 -3.51
N GLY A 289 -21.06 31.87 -4.70
CA GLY A 289 -21.84 31.60 -5.90
C GLY A 289 -21.61 30.19 -6.47
N HIS A 290 -22.54 29.73 -7.30
CA HIS A 290 -22.39 28.50 -8.05
C HIS A 290 -21.23 28.62 -9.04
N ILE A 291 -20.41 27.55 -9.19
CA ILE A 291 -19.47 27.44 -10.28
C ILE A 291 -20.24 27.09 -11.56
N VAL A 292 -19.91 27.72 -12.66
CA VAL A 292 -20.43 27.38 -13.99
C VAL A 292 -19.32 27.54 -15.03
N ALA A 293 -19.28 26.70 -16.05
CA ALA A 293 -18.31 26.83 -17.14
C ALA A 293 -18.50 28.14 -17.93
N ALA A 294 -17.40 28.72 -18.42
CA ALA A 294 -17.43 29.94 -19.23
C ALA A 294 -18.28 29.76 -20.49
N GLU A 295 -18.17 28.60 -21.13
CA GLU A 295 -18.96 28.12 -22.25
C GLU A 295 -19.17 26.60 -22.12
N ALA A 296 -20.17 26.05 -22.80
CA ALA A 296 -20.37 24.61 -22.77
C ALA A 296 -19.19 23.88 -23.44
N GLY A 297 -18.69 22.82 -22.80
CA GLY A 297 -17.54 22.08 -23.33
C GLY A 297 -16.92 21.12 -22.31
N TYR A 298 -15.88 20.42 -22.75
CA TYR A 298 -15.09 19.58 -21.87
C TYR A 298 -14.07 20.41 -21.09
N TYR A 299 -14.03 20.18 -19.78
CA TYR A 299 -13.10 20.83 -18.86
C TYR A 299 -12.50 19.82 -17.90
N THR A 300 -11.27 20.11 -17.47
CA THR A 300 -10.66 19.49 -16.31
C THR A 300 -10.62 20.50 -15.16
N ILE A 301 -11.15 20.08 -14.03
CA ILE A 301 -11.00 20.79 -12.76
C ILE A 301 -9.85 20.11 -12.03
N THR A 302 -8.86 20.88 -11.60
CA THR A 302 -7.74 20.39 -10.79
C THR A 302 -7.74 21.12 -9.46
N ILE A 303 -7.60 20.38 -8.35
CA ILE A 303 -7.41 20.91 -7.00
C ILE A 303 -6.06 20.45 -6.47
N ASN A 304 -5.27 21.40 -5.96
CA ASN A 304 -4.13 21.11 -5.10
C ASN A 304 -4.61 21.11 -3.65
N THR A 305 -4.66 19.92 -3.04
CA THR A 305 -5.22 19.74 -1.70
C THR A 305 -4.26 20.15 -0.57
N ALA A 306 -2.97 20.43 -0.88
CA ALA A 306 -2.01 20.95 0.09
C ALA A 306 -2.29 22.40 0.48
N ASN A 307 -2.78 23.21 -0.48
CA ASN A 307 -3.04 24.63 -0.30
C ASN A 307 -4.50 25.02 -0.61
N ASN A 308 -5.35 24.03 -0.93
CA ASN A 308 -6.76 24.19 -1.24
C ASN A 308 -7.00 25.22 -2.37
N THR A 309 -6.19 25.16 -3.43
CA THR A 309 -6.37 25.95 -4.64
C THR A 309 -6.97 25.12 -5.77
N ALA A 310 -7.79 25.73 -6.60
CA ALA A 310 -8.44 25.06 -7.72
C ALA A 310 -8.32 25.85 -9.01
N LYS A 311 -8.36 25.13 -10.13
CA LYS A 311 -8.47 25.70 -11.47
C LYS A 311 -9.42 24.87 -12.34
N MET A 312 -10.06 25.52 -13.31
CA MET A 312 -10.90 24.90 -14.32
C MET A 312 -10.39 25.31 -15.70
N GLU A 313 -9.92 24.36 -16.49
CA GLU A 313 -9.30 24.59 -17.79
C GLU A 313 -10.00 23.76 -18.86
N LYS A 314 -10.05 24.25 -20.10
CA LYS A 314 -10.56 23.45 -21.23
C LYS A 314 -9.72 22.18 -21.37
N TYR A 315 -10.42 21.07 -21.59
CA TYR A 315 -9.77 19.80 -21.87
C TYR A 315 -9.31 19.74 -23.32
N GLU A 316 -8.00 19.63 -23.53
CA GLU A 316 -7.36 19.59 -24.85
C GLU A 316 -7.13 18.16 -25.38
N GLY A 317 -7.58 17.13 -24.66
CA GLY A 317 -7.41 15.74 -25.05
C GLY A 317 -8.46 15.25 -26.06
N ASN A 318 -8.23 14.06 -26.60
CA ASN A 318 -9.20 13.43 -27.51
C ASN A 318 -10.44 12.95 -26.73
N VAL A 319 -11.60 13.36 -27.17
CA VAL A 319 -12.88 12.86 -26.66
C VAL A 319 -13.38 11.77 -27.59
N THR A 320 -13.41 10.53 -27.10
CA THR A 320 -13.99 9.41 -27.85
C THR A 320 -15.50 9.45 -27.66
N ASN A 321 -16.23 9.77 -28.71
CA ASN A 321 -17.69 9.71 -28.69
C ASN A 321 -18.12 8.26 -28.98
N TYR A 322 -18.55 7.57 -27.96
CA TYR A 322 -19.24 6.27 -28.09
C TYR A 322 -20.71 6.58 -28.35
N GLY A 323 -21.05 6.84 -29.61
CA GLY A 323 -22.37 7.21 -30.08
C GLY A 323 -23.51 6.27 -29.71
#